data_fc7d5cab817cbd4906245971a7013f0c
#
_entry.id   fc7d5cab817cbd4906245971a7013f0c
#
_cell.length_a   1.000
_cell.length_b   1.000
_cell.length_c   1.000
_cell.angle_alpha   90.00
_cell.angle_beta   90.00
_cell.angle_gamma   90.00
#
_symmetry.space_group_name_H-M   'P 1'
#
loop_
_entity.id
_entity.type
_entity.pdbx_description
1 polymer ?
#
loop_
_entity_poly.entity_id
_entity_poly.type
_entity_poly.pdbx_seq_one_letter_code
_entity_poly.pdbx_strand_id
1 'polypeptide(L)'
;MSNNHFIWDSYSDQPKVIKDRAFKKAMRKKELKDNLKLLFTSIFILPISIIIMKFFKGNVKSSNTDFIGLGVNLDKDDGKNTQQDLVQELGVKNLIIRLPLSDIKNIDLYFEFANSFNKNERKNILINVIQDRLNIENQELFKKNIDLIFQKFENISNEFQIGTTINRLKWGFFSTEEFMNFYMVASKIKEDKYPNIKLLGPSVIDFEYYYNARAMFNLKKIKYDITSALLYVDRRGAPQNTQYRIFDLKNKIDMLF
;
A
#
# COMPACT_ATOMS: atom_id res chain seq x y z
N MET A 1 -0.60 28.85 -11.36
CA MET A 1 0.24 28.17 -10.37
C MET A 1 -0.56 27.01 -9.82
N SER A 2 -0.26 25.75 -10.15
CA SER A 2 -0.94 24.61 -9.55
C SER A 2 -0.52 24.58 -8.08
N ASN A 3 -1.45 24.86 -7.17
CA ASN A 3 -1.22 24.67 -5.74
C ASN A 3 -0.97 23.18 -5.51
N ASN A 4 0.30 22.79 -5.43
CA ASN A 4 0.66 21.42 -5.15
C ASN A 4 0.29 21.12 -3.68
N HIS A 5 -0.90 20.54 -3.49
CA HIS A 5 -1.40 20.16 -2.16
C HIS A 5 -0.73 18.89 -1.63
N PHE A 6 0.03 18.19 -2.47
CA PHE A 6 0.68 16.91 -2.15
C PHE A 6 2.18 17.08 -2.11
N ILE A 7 2.72 17.28 -0.92
CA ILE A 7 4.15 17.48 -0.69
C ILE A 7 4.66 16.27 0.08
N TRP A 8 5.62 15.56 -0.50
CA TRP A 8 6.33 14.50 0.18
C TRP A 8 7.25 15.09 1.27
N ASP A 9 7.28 14.45 2.40
CA ASP A 9 8.17 14.77 3.50
C ASP A 9 9.13 13.61 3.72
N SER A 10 10.33 13.74 3.17
CA SER A 10 11.39 12.71 3.25
C SER A 10 11.82 12.42 4.70
N TYR A 11 11.71 13.41 5.59
CA TYR A 11 12.06 13.21 7.00
C TYR A 11 11.12 12.21 7.69
N SER A 12 9.82 12.33 7.48
CA SER A 12 8.80 11.45 8.08
C SER A 12 8.37 10.31 7.14
N ASP A 13 8.93 10.24 5.94
CA ASP A 13 8.65 9.26 4.89
C ASP A 13 7.14 9.10 4.60
N GLN A 14 6.47 10.26 4.49
CA GLN A 14 5.03 10.33 4.22
C GLN A 14 4.63 11.70 3.66
N PRO A 15 3.44 11.83 3.01
CA PRO A 15 2.95 13.12 2.56
C PRO A 15 2.59 14.05 3.73
N LYS A 16 2.85 15.34 3.59
CA LYS A 16 2.39 16.36 4.53
C LYS A 16 0.87 16.44 4.57
N VAL A 17 0.31 16.85 5.71
CA VAL A 17 -1.13 17.02 5.86
C VAL A 17 -1.64 18.16 4.98
N ILE A 18 -2.64 17.89 4.16
CA ILE A 18 -3.31 18.91 3.33
C ILE A 18 -4.05 19.87 4.25
N LYS A 19 -3.61 21.14 4.30
CA LYS A 19 -4.21 22.17 5.16
C LYS A 19 -5.43 22.85 4.49
N ASP A 20 -5.47 22.92 3.17
CA ASP A 20 -6.54 23.56 2.42
C ASP A 20 -7.88 22.82 2.60
N ARG A 21 -8.78 23.48 3.34
CA ARG A 21 -10.12 22.98 3.63
C ARG A 21 -11.05 23.06 2.43
N ALA A 22 -10.90 24.10 1.60
CA ALA A 22 -11.74 24.31 0.41
C ALA A 22 -11.46 23.23 -0.61
N PHE A 23 -10.18 22.96 -0.89
CA PHE A 23 -9.75 21.86 -1.74
C PHE A 23 -10.29 20.50 -1.26
N LYS A 24 -10.11 20.17 0.03
CA LYS A 24 -10.65 18.92 0.59
C LYS A 24 -12.16 18.78 0.43
N LYS A 25 -12.91 19.89 0.62
CA LYS A 25 -14.37 19.91 0.46
C LYS A 25 -14.76 19.68 -1.00
N ALA A 26 -14.06 20.33 -1.94
CA ALA A 26 -14.30 20.18 -3.37
C ALA A 26 -14.07 18.72 -3.84
N MET A 27 -12.96 18.12 -3.42
CA MET A 27 -12.64 16.74 -3.76
C MET A 27 -13.65 15.73 -3.16
N ARG A 28 -14.05 15.92 -1.90
CA ARG A 28 -15.09 15.08 -1.29
C ARG A 28 -16.43 15.20 -2.03
N LYS A 29 -16.78 16.39 -2.52
CA LYS A 29 -18.00 16.60 -3.31
C LYS A 29 -17.90 15.88 -4.67
N LYS A 30 -16.75 15.96 -5.32
CA LYS A 30 -16.48 15.25 -6.58
C LYS A 30 -16.67 13.74 -6.41
N GLU A 31 -16.15 13.17 -5.33
CA GLU A 31 -16.17 11.73 -5.04
C GLU A 31 -17.39 11.28 -4.20
N LEU A 32 -18.42 12.13 -4.06
CA LEU A 32 -19.57 11.85 -3.19
C LEU A 32 -20.28 10.53 -3.53
N LYS A 33 -20.44 10.21 -4.82
CA LYS A 33 -21.09 8.99 -5.28
C LYS A 33 -20.37 7.74 -4.79
N ASP A 34 -19.04 7.71 -4.84
CA ASP A 34 -18.28 6.55 -4.36
C ASP A 34 -18.21 6.50 -2.83
N ASN A 35 -18.14 7.65 -2.16
CA ASN A 35 -18.25 7.70 -0.70
C ASN A 35 -19.61 7.19 -0.19
N LEU A 36 -20.70 7.41 -0.93
CA LEU A 36 -21.99 6.80 -0.64
C LEU A 36 -21.96 5.28 -0.84
N LYS A 37 -21.34 4.77 -1.92
CA LYS A 37 -21.15 3.32 -2.11
C LYS A 37 -20.36 2.71 -0.94
N LEU A 38 -19.31 3.39 -0.48
CA LEU A 38 -18.55 2.97 0.68
C LEU A 38 -19.42 2.86 1.93
N LEU A 39 -20.29 3.86 2.17
CA LEU A 39 -21.24 3.84 3.29
C LEU A 39 -22.20 2.65 3.20
N PHE A 40 -22.81 2.41 2.05
CA PHE A 40 -23.70 1.26 1.86
C PHE A 40 -22.96 -0.07 2.05
N THR A 41 -21.78 -0.21 1.47
CA THR A 41 -20.93 -1.39 1.68
C THR A 41 -20.68 -1.63 3.18
N SER A 42 -20.39 -0.58 3.93
CA SER A 42 -20.16 -0.67 5.38
C SER A 42 -21.38 -1.17 6.14
N ILE A 43 -22.56 -0.66 5.82
CA ILE A 43 -23.82 -1.04 6.50
C ILE A 43 -24.15 -2.52 6.27
N PHE A 44 -23.97 -3.04 5.06
CA PHE A 44 -24.33 -4.42 4.73
C PHE A 44 -23.22 -5.43 5.05
N ILE A 45 -21.99 -5.09 4.79
CA ILE A 45 -20.86 -6.03 4.96
C ILE A 45 -20.48 -6.20 6.43
N LEU A 46 -20.61 -5.19 7.28
CA LEU A 46 -20.24 -5.30 8.69
C LEU A 46 -20.95 -6.44 9.42
N PRO A 47 -22.29 -6.54 9.39
CA PRO A 47 -22.98 -7.63 10.04
C PRO A 47 -22.55 -9.00 9.49
N ILE A 48 -22.41 -9.12 8.18
CA ILE A 48 -21.97 -10.35 7.52
C ILE A 48 -20.55 -10.72 7.96
N SER A 49 -19.62 -9.77 7.98
CA SER A 49 -18.24 -9.99 8.42
C SER A 49 -18.18 -10.47 9.89
N ILE A 50 -18.98 -9.88 10.78
CA ILE A 50 -19.07 -10.30 12.17
C ILE A 50 -19.57 -11.75 12.29
N ILE A 51 -20.57 -12.12 11.50
CA ILE A 51 -21.09 -13.49 11.46
C ILE A 51 -20.01 -14.46 10.95
N ILE A 52 -19.35 -14.12 9.83
CA ILE A 52 -18.29 -14.95 9.26
C ILE A 52 -17.17 -15.17 10.29
N MET A 53 -16.66 -14.11 10.90
CA MET A 53 -15.59 -14.22 11.91
C MET A 53 -15.99 -15.07 13.12
N LYS A 54 -17.27 -15.05 13.51
CA LYS A 54 -17.76 -15.83 14.64
C LYS A 54 -17.84 -17.32 14.34
N PHE A 55 -18.21 -17.70 13.12
CA PHE A 55 -18.49 -19.08 12.72
C PHE A 55 -17.38 -19.74 11.90
N PHE A 56 -16.61 -18.95 11.15
CA PHE A 56 -15.54 -19.44 10.28
C PHE A 56 -14.20 -18.95 10.84
N LYS A 57 -13.60 -19.74 11.70
CA LYS A 57 -12.22 -19.50 12.15
C LYS A 57 -11.30 -19.96 11.04
N GLY A 58 -10.62 -19.04 10.39
CA GLY A 58 -9.60 -19.35 9.39
C GLY A 58 -8.50 -20.21 10.02
N ASN A 59 -8.22 -21.34 9.42
CA ASN A 59 -7.05 -22.16 9.77
C ASN A 59 -5.83 -21.59 9.06
N VAL A 60 -5.32 -20.48 9.56
CA VAL A 60 -4.05 -19.94 9.06
C VAL A 60 -2.93 -20.84 9.57
N LYS A 61 -2.49 -21.76 8.73
CA LYS A 61 -1.23 -22.48 8.94
C LYS A 61 -0.09 -21.56 8.49
N SER A 62 0.35 -20.67 9.38
CA SER A 62 1.60 -19.96 9.15
C SER A 62 2.75 -20.91 9.44
N SER A 63 3.42 -21.36 8.40
CA SER A 63 4.68 -22.10 8.52
C SER A 63 5.91 -21.20 8.29
N ASN A 64 5.71 -19.88 8.20
CA ASN A 64 6.78 -18.95 7.88
C ASN A 64 7.63 -18.65 9.11
N THR A 65 8.84 -19.17 9.14
CA THR A 65 9.87 -18.77 10.09
C THR A 65 10.37 -17.35 9.81
N ASP A 66 10.25 -16.86 8.58
CA ASP A 66 10.74 -15.55 8.12
C ASP A 66 9.58 -14.55 7.94
N PHE A 67 8.75 -14.34 8.99
CA PHE A 67 7.61 -13.41 8.90
C PHE A 67 7.99 -11.95 9.20
N ILE A 68 9.21 -11.70 9.68
CA ILE A 68 9.70 -10.35 9.99
C ILE A 68 10.33 -9.73 8.76
N GLY A 69 9.96 -8.49 8.46
CA GLY A 69 10.58 -7.66 7.45
C GLY A 69 10.93 -6.27 7.99
N LEU A 70 11.86 -5.60 7.33
CA LEU A 70 12.27 -4.24 7.66
C LEU A 70 11.96 -3.27 6.53
N GLY A 71 11.50 -2.07 6.88
CA GLY A 71 11.46 -0.93 5.98
C GLY A 71 12.83 -0.28 5.89
N VAL A 72 13.37 -0.19 4.68
CA VAL A 72 14.60 0.54 4.38
C VAL A 72 14.30 1.70 3.43
N ASN A 73 15.06 2.79 3.52
CA ASN A 73 14.68 4.03 2.88
C ASN A 73 15.88 4.74 2.26
N LEU A 74 15.82 5.02 0.96
CA LEU A 74 16.85 5.75 0.22
C LEU A 74 17.11 7.15 0.82
N ASP A 75 16.06 7.86 1.24
CA ASP A 75 16.19 9.20 1.86
C ASP A 75 16.98 9.19 3.20
N LYS A 76 17.23 8.02 3.77
CA LYS A 76 18.00 7.80 4.99
C LYS A 76 19.33 7.11 4.72
N ASP A 77 19.65 6.87 3.46
CA ASP A 77 20.97 6.33 3.09
C ASP A 77 22.03 7.43 3.22
N ASP A 78 22.99 7.17 4.09
CA ASP A 78 24.10 8.11 4.36
C ASP A 78 25.34 7.84 3.48
N GLY A 79 25.22 6.91 2.53
CA GLY A 79 26.32 6.47 1.66
C GLY A 79 27.39 5.61 2.33
N LYS A 80 27.17 5.20 3.60
CA LYS A 80 28.12 4.38 4.39
C LYS A 80 27.69 2.94 4.57
N ASN A 81 26.66 2.50 3.82
CA ASN A 81 26.05 1.18 3.94
C ASN A 81 25.46 0.86 5.34
N THR A 82 25.16 1.88 6.15
CA THR A 82 24.65 1.69 7.52
C THR A 82 23.38 0.84 7.57
N GLN A 83 22.44 1.04 6.63
CA GLN A 83 21.22 0.23 6.57
C GLN A 83 21.52 -1.21 6.14
N GLN A 84 22.44 -1.40 5.19
CA GLN A 84 22.86 -2.71 4.69
C GLN A 84 23.52 -3.53 5.81
N ASP A 85 24.43 -2.90 6.58
CA ASP A 85 25.12 -3.54 7.70
C ASP A 85 24.14 -3.94 8.80
N LEU A 86 23.19 -3.06 9.16
CA LEU A 86 22.13 -3.36 10.14
C LEU A 86 21.23 -4.50 9.69
N VAL A 87 20.83 -4.53 8.42
CA VAL A 87 20.01 -5.63 7.87
C VAL A 87 20.76 -6.96 7.91
N GLN A 88 22.07 -6.93 7.65
CA GLN A 88 22.91 -8.11 7.73
C GLN A 88 23.09 -8.58 9.18
N GLU A 89 23.40 -7.67 10.12
CA GLU A 89 23.53 -7.97 11.54
C GLU A 89 22.27 -8.61 12.13
N LEU A 90 21.10 -8.07 11.77
CA LEU A 90 19.80 -8.57 12.22
C LEU A 90 19.36 -9.87 11.52
N GLY A 91 20.05 -10.31 10.47
CA GLY A 91 19.74 -11.52 9.74
C GLY A 91 18.37 -11.49 9.02
N VAL A 92 17.80 -10.30 8.77
CA VAL A 92 16.49 -10.16 8.16
C VAL A 92 16.56 -10.38 6.65
N LYS A 93 15.62 -11.18 6.11
CA LYS A 93 15.55 -11.52 4.70
C LYS A 93 14.56 -10.69 3.92
N ASN A 94 13.50 -10.21 4.57
CA ASN A 94 12.41 -9.49 3.90
C ASN A 94 12.58 -7.99 4.07
N LEU A 95 12.56 -7.25 2.97
CA LEU A 95 12.72 -5.80 2.95
C LEU A 95 11.55 -5.14 2.22
N ILE A 96 11.14 -3.96 2.68
CA ILE A 96 10.22 -3.09 1.95
C ILE A 96 10.93 -1.79 1.62
N ILE A 97 10.90 -1.41 0.34
CA ILE A 97 11.46 -0.15 -0.16
C ILE A 97 10.32 0.70 -0.70
N ARG A 98 10.20 1.92 -0.21
CA ARG A 98 9.21 2.88 -0.69
C ARG A 98 9.75 3.64 -1.90
N LEU A 99 8.99 3.62 -2.98
CA LEU A 99 9.28 4.34 -4.23
C LEU A 99 8.14 5.33 -4.51
N PRO A 100 8.31 6.61 -4.12
CA PRO A 100 7.32 7.65 -4.44
C PRO A 100 7.30 7.96 -5.93
N LEU A 101 6.12 7.93 -6.56
CA LEU A 101 5.98 8.32 -7.97
C LEU A 101 6.36 9.78 -8.23
N SER A 102 6.25 10.64 -7.21
CA SER A 102 6.74 12.03 -7.28
C SER A 102 8.26 12.14 -7.46
N ASP A 103 8.98 11.06 -7.18
CA ASP A 103 10.46 10.99 -7.31
C ASP A 103 10.92 9.97 -8.37
N ILE A 104 10.04 9.59 -9.29
CA ILE A 104 10.31 8.59 -10.34
C ILE A 104 11.53 8.94 -11.21
N LYS A 105 11.87 10.20 -11.33
CA LYS A 105 13.07 10.66 -12.06
C LYS A 105 14.37 10.08 -11.49
N ASN A 106 14.39 9.71 -10.22
CA ASN A 106 15.53 9.14 -9.50
C ASN A 106 15.45 7.60 -9.40
N ILE A 107 14.69 6.95 -10.27
CA ILE A 107 14.44 5.50 -10.24
C ILE A 107 15.75 4.67 -10.24
N ASP A 108 16.80 5.17 -10.89
CA ASP A 108 18.09 4.48 -10.92
C ASP A 108 18.74 4.43 -9.52
N LEU A 109 18.63 5.51 -8.74
CA LEU A 109 19.11 5.52 -7.35
C LEU A 109 18.34 4.54 -6.48
N TYR A 110 17.02 4.45 -6.65
CA TYR A 110 16.21 3.43 -5.94
C TYR A 110 16.60 2.01 -6.33
N PHE A 111 16.91 1.78 -7.59
CA PHE A 111 17.36 0.47 -8.06
C PHE A 111 18.73 0.10 -7.47
N GLU A 112 19.70 1.00 -7.52
CA GLU A 112 21.04 0.80 -6.94
C GLU A 112 20.95 0.56 -5.44
N PHE A 113 20.14 1.35 -4.74
CA PHE A 113 19.88 1.16 -3.31
C PHE A 113 19.25 -0.21 -3.01
N ALA A 114 18.21 -0.61 -3.74
CA ALA A 114 17.59 -1.91 -3.58
C ALA A 114 18.57 -3.06 -3.84
N ASN A 115 19.35 -2.95 -4.93
CA ASN A 115 20.32 -3.96 -5.30
C ASN A 115 21.51 -4.06 -4.33
N SER A 116 21.81 -2.98 -3.60
CA SER A 116 22.91 -2.99 -2.62
C SER A 116 22.70 -4.00 -1.49
N PHE A 117 21.45 -4.35 -1.15
CA PHE A 117 21.13 -5.36 -0.14
C PHE A 117 21.33 -6.79 -0.62
N ASN A 118 21.48 -7.02 -1.94
CA ASN A 118 21.65 -8.36 -2.53
C ASN A 118 23.12 -8.78 -2.69
N LYS A 119 24.08 -7.96 -2.23
CA LYS A 119 25.52 -8.23 -2.44
C LYS A 119 26.02 -9.52 -1.81
N ASN A 120 25.57 -9.85 -0.59
CA ASN A 120 26.03 -11.00 0.18
C ASN A 120 25.05 -12.17 0.14
N GLU A 121 23.75 -11.85 0.16
CA GLU A 121 22.65 -12.80 0.17
C GLU A 121 21.45 -12.18 -0.54
N ARG A 122 20.75 -12.93 -1.37
CA ARG A 122 19.53 -12.45 -2.03
C ARG A 122 18.44 -12.20 -0.99
N LYS A 123 17.93 -10.97 -0.95
CA LYS A 123 16.83 -10.55 -0.09
C LYS A 123 15.50 -10.64 -0.84
N ASN A 124 14.42 -10.85 -0.11
CA ASN A 124 13.06 -10.73 -0.62
C ASN A 124 12.67 -9.25 -0.53
N ILE A 125 12.69 -8.57 -1.65
CA ILE A 125 12.43 -7.12 -1.70
C ILE A 125 11.02 -6.89 -2.21
N LEU A 126 10.22 -6.16 -1.42
CA LEU A 126 8.93 -5.60 -1.81
C LEU A 126 9.11 -4.14 -2.20
N ILE A 127 8.76 -3.80 -3.42
CA ILE A 127 8.72 -2.41 -3.88
C ILE A 127 7.33 -1.82 -3.59
N ASN A 128 7.27 -0.85 -2.68
CA ASN A 128 6.04 -0.14 -2.37
C ASN A 128 5.94 1.13 -3.22
N VAL A 129 5.18 1.05 -4.31
CA VAL A 129 4.92 2.16 -5.22
C VAL A 129 3.94 3.13 -4.57
N ILE A 130 4.46 4.28 -4.13
CA ILE A 130 3.65 5.29 -3.45
C ILE A 130 3.06 6.25 -4.46
N GLN A 131 1.76 6.35 -4.45
CA GLN A 131 0.99 7.20 -5.34
C GLN A 131 1.23 8.69 -5.08
N ASP A 132 1.06 9.48 -6.12
CA ASP A 132 0.86 10.92 -6.03
C ASP A 132 -0.38 11.36 -6.83
N ARG A 133 -0.79 12.58 -6.62
CA ARG A 133 -2.03 13.08 -7.25
C ARG A 133 -1.92 13.18 -8.78
N LEU A 134 -0.75 13.50 -9.29
CA LEU A 134 -0.52 13.63 -10.73
C LEU A 134 -0.73 12.28 -11.44
N ASN A 135 -0.18 11.21 -10.89
CA ASN A 135 -0.33 9.87 -11.46
C ASN A 135 -1.75 9.30 -11.25
N ILE A 136 -2.44 9.66 -10.16
CA ILE A 136 -3.84 9.26 -9.95
C ILE A 136 -4.75 9.91 -11.00
N GLU A 137 -4.54 11.18 -11.32
CA GLU A 137 -5.37 11.94 -12.26
C GLU A 137 -5.01 11.68 -13.73
N ASN A 138 -3.77 11.28 -14.00
CA ASN A 138 -3.27 11.00 -15.35
C ASN A 138 -2.89 9.52 -15.50
N GLN A 139 -3.85 8.72 -15.95
CA GLN A 139 -3.67 7.28 -16.12
C GLN A 139 -2.59 6.91 -17.14
N GLU A 140 -2.41 7.70 -18.22
CA GLU A 140 -1.37 7.43 -19.22
C GLU A 140 0.03 7.69 -18.64
N LEU A 141 0.18 8.74 -17.83
CA LEU A 141 1.43 8.98 -17.12
C LEU A 141 1.70 7.83 -16.13
N PHE A 142 0.71 7.43 -15.37
CA PHE A 142 0.85 6.31 -14.42
C PHE A 142 1.21 5.01 -15.15
N LYS A 143 0.56 4.72 -16.26
CA LYS A 143 0.84 3.56 -17.12
C LYS A 143 2.31 3.53 -17.54
N LYS A 144 2.84 4.65 -18.01
CA LYS A 144 4.25 4.78 -18.38
C LYS A 144 5.18 4.55 -17.19
N ASN A 145 4.88 5.16 -16.05
CA ASN A 145 5.72 5.10 -14.86
C ASN A 145 5.73 3.70 -14.23
N ILE A 146 4.58 3.03 -14.16
CA ILE A 146 4.51 1.69 -13.58
C ILE A 146 5.15 0.64 -14.49
N ASP A 147 5.05 0.78 -15.82
CA ASP A 147 5.75 -0.07 -16.78
C ASP A 147 7.28 0.07 -16.60
N LEU A 148 7.77 1.30 -16.46
CA LEU A 148 9.18 1.57 -16.17
C LEU A 148 9.65 0.93 -14.84
N ILE A 149 8.82 1.04 -13.79
CA ILE A 149 9.14 0.43 -12.49
C ILE A 149 9.22 -1.09 -12.60
N PHE A 150 8.24 -1.74 -13.21
CA PHE A 150 8.25 -3.19 -13.37
C PHE A 150 9.47 -3.65 -14.17
N GLN A 151 9.73 -3.03 -15.33
CA GLN A 151 10.88 -3.33 -16.16
C GLN A 151 12.21 -3.19 -15.39
N LYS A 152 12.34 -2.13 -14.59
CA LYS A 152 13.57 -1.85 -13.86
C LYS A 152 13.83 -2.84 -12.73
N PHE A 153 12.77 -3.24 -12.01
CA PHE A 153 12.90 -3.99 -10.76
C PHE A 153 12.60 -5.49 -10.88
N GLU A 154 12.02 -6.00 -11.98
CA GLU A 154 11.59 -7.40 -12.10
C GLU A 154 12.68 -8.45 -11.83
N ASN A 155 13.97 -8.11 -12.05
CA ASN A 155 15.09 -9.01 -11.80
C ASN A 155 15.51 -9.08 -10.32
N ILE A 156 15.12 -8.10 -9.49
CA ILE A 156 15.48 -8.05 -8.07
C ILE A 156 14.28 -8.16 -7.14
N SER A 157 13.07 -7.92 -7.65
CA SER A 157 11.81 -8.06 -6.91
C SER A 157 10.72 -8.62 -7.81
N ASN A 158 9.91 -9.51 -7.27
CA ASN A 158 8.68 -9.95 -7.91
C ASN A 158 7.42 -9.48 -7.16
N GLU A 159 7.56 -8.66 -6.12
CA GLU A 159 6.45 -8.20 -5.29
C GLU A 159 6.36 -6.67 -5.31
N PHE A 160 5.20 -6.16 -5.73
CA PHE A 160 4.96 -4.72 -5.84
C PHE A 160 3.65 -4.36 -5.14
N GLN A 161 3.74 -3.52 -4.11
CA GLN A 161 2.55 -2.93 -3.51
C GLN A 161 2.14 -1.70 -4.30
N ILE A 162 0.91 -1.70 -4.81
CA ILE A 162 0.38 -0.61 -5.63
C ILE A 162 -0.46 0.32 -4.78
N GLY A 163 0.12 1.44 -4.45
CA GLY A 163 -0.47 2.40 -3.52
C GLY A 163 -0.38 1.97 -2.06
N THR A 164 -0.51 2.93 -1.17
CA THR A 164 -0.49 2.71 0.28
C THR A 164 -1.44 3.67 0.98
N THR A 165 -1.95 3.27 2.16
CA THR A 165 -2.76 4.13 3.04
C THR A 165 -3.94 4.76 2.28
N ILE A 166 -4.65 3.95 1.48
CA ILE A 166 -5.66 4.39 0.51
C ILE A 166 -6.86 5.13 1.13
N ASN A 167 -7.07 4.97 2.42
CA ASN A 167 -8.15 5.56 3.21
C ASN A 167 -7.76 6.89 3.89
N ARG A 168 -6.65 7.50 3.52
CA ARG A 168 -6.21 8.80 4.07
C ARG A 168 -5.96 9.81 2.96
N LEU A 169 -6.74 10.89 2.97
CA LEU A 169 -6.72 11.95 1.95
C LEU A 169 -5.33 12.53 1.67
N LYS A 170 -4.48 12.62 2.69
CA LYS A 170 -3.11 13.15 2.52
C LYS A 170 -2.25 12.29 1.59
N TRP A 171 -2.62 11.02 1.41
CA TRP A 171 -1.93 10.09 0.52
C TRP A 171 -2.43 10.14 -0.93
N GLY A 172 -3.37 11.05 -1.24
CA GLY A 172 -3.76 11.39 -2.61
C GLY A 172 -5.08 10.79 -3.08
N PHE A 173 -5.52 9.66 -2.56
CA PHE A 173 -6.84 9.11 -2.92
C PHE A 173 -7.97 9.80 -2.15
N PHE A 174 -9.01 10.20 -2.85
CA PHE A 174 -10.22 10.79 -2.29
C PHE A 174 -11.40 9.83 -2.26
N SER A 175 -11.28 8.71 -2.99
CA SER A 175 -12.26 7.61 -2.97
C SER A 175 -11.58 6.26 -3.18
N THR A 176 -12.27 5.19 -2.82
CA THR A 176 -11.82 3.83 -3.13
C THR A 176 -11.87 3.55 -4.64
N GLU A 177 -12.76 4.22 -5.37
CA GLU A 177 -12.85 4.12 -6.82
C GLU A 177 -11.59 4.63 -7.52
N GLU A 178 -11.02 5.77 -7.07
CA GLU A 178 -9.73 6.26 -7.57
C GLU A 178 -8.62 5.25 -7.38
N PHE A 179 -8.55 4.64 -6.18
CA PHE A 179 -7.58 3.58 -5.92
C PHE A 179 -7.78 2.37 -6.84
N MET A 180 -9.02 1.91 -6.99
CA MET A 180 -9.30 0.76 -7.84
C MET A 180 -8.95 1.02 -9.32
N ASN A 181 -9.21 2.22 -9.83
CA ASN A 181 -8.81 2.61 -11.17
C ASN A 181 -7.29 2.62 -11.33
N PHE A 182 -6.59 3.17 -10.35
CA PHE A 182 -5.14 3.21 -10.30
C PHE A 182 -4.55 1.78 -10.26
N TYR A 183 -5.03 0.93 -9.37
CA TYR A 183 -4.58 -0.46 -9.25
C TYR A 183 -4.85 -1.26 -10.54
N MET A 184 -5.99 -1.04 -11.18
CA MET A 184 -6.38 -1.74 -12.41
C MET A 184 -5.41 -1.45 -13.57
N VAL A 185 -4.84 -0.24 -13.66
CA VAL A 185 -3.81 0.08 -14.67
C VAL A 185 -2.57 -0.79 -14.43
N ALA A 186 -2.10 -0.89 -13.19
CA ALA A 186 -0.95 -1.73 -12.85
C ALA A 186 -1.22 -3.21 -13.10
N SER A 187 -2.42 -3.70 -12.71
CA SER A 187 -2.83 -5.10 -12.94
C SER A 187 -2.81 -5.46 -14.43
N LYS A 188 -3.35 -4.59 -15.27
CA LYS A 188 -3.36 -4.81 -16.72
C LYS A 188 -1.94 -4.88 -17.31
N ILE A 189 -1.06 -3.98 -16.91
CA ILE A 189 0.35 -4.02 -17.37
C ILE A 189 1.05 -5.30 -16.92
N LYS A 190 0.83 -5.69 -15.65
CA LYS A 190 1.35 -6.93 -15.09
C LYS A 190 0.87 -8.13 -15.91
N GLU A 191 -0.42 -8.23 -16.17
CA GLU A 191 -1.02 -9.33 -16.95
C GLU A 191 -0.48 -9.39 -18.38
N ASP A 192 -0.30 -8.24 -19.03
CA ASP A 192 0.13 -8.15 -20.43
C ASP A 192 1.62 -8.41 -20.61
N LYS A 193 2.49 -7.98 -19.66
CA LYS A 193 3.94 -7.96 -19.87
C LYS A 193 4.77 -8.67 -18.79
N TYR A 194 4.28 -8.74 -17.54
CA TYR A 194 5.06 -9.19 -16.38
C TYR A 194 4.31 -10.24 -15.56
N PRO A 195 3.98 -11.41 -16.12
CA PRO A 195 3.12 -12.42 -15.49
C PRO A 195 3.67 -12.98 -14.17
N ASN A 196 4.99 -12.90 -13.95
CA ASN A 196 5.66 -13.41 -12.75
C ASN A 196 5.62 -12.42 -11.57
N ILE A 197 5.20 -11.18 -11.80
CA ILE A 197 5.05 -10.16 -10.76
C ILE A 197 3.79 -10.44 -9.95
N LYS A 198 3.86 -10.23 -8.64
CA LYS A 198 2.74 -10.26 -7.70
C LYS A 198 2.41 -8.84 -7.26
N LEU A 199 1.14 -8.47 -7.35
CA LEU A 199 0.66 -7.17 -6.91
C LEU A 199 -0.02 -7.26 -5.54
N LEU A 200 0.40 -6.38 -4.64
CA LEU A 200 -0.12 -6.27 -3.29
C LEU A 200 -1.11 -5.10 -3.17
N GLY A 201 -2.15 -5.28 -2.39
CA GLY A 201 -3.15 -4.26 -2.04
C GLY A 201 -4.20 -4.80 -1.07
N PRO A 202 -5.14 -3.96 -0.60
CA PRO A 202 -5.31 -2.53 -0.85
C PRO A 202 -4.54 -1.59 0.10
N SER A 203 -3.79 -2.11 1.09
CA SER A 203 -2.99 -1.34 2.05
C SER A 203 -3.77 -0.25 2.81
N VAL A 204 -4.86 -0.67 3.44
CA VAL A 204 -5.69 0.17 4.31
C VAL A 204 -5.02 0.34 5.66
N ILE A 205 -4.95 1.58 6.17
CA ILE A 205 -4.41 1.88 7.50
C ILE A 205 -5.51 1.92 8.57
N ASP A 206 -5.12 1.71 9.83
CA ASP A 206 -5.97 1.78 11.04
C ASP A 206 -7.11 0.75 11.03
N PHE A 207 -6.94 -0.30 10.24
CA PHE A 207 -7.92 -1.37 10.11
C PHE A 207 -9.37 -0.87 9.91
N GLU A 208 -9.53 0.13 9.03
CA GLU A 208 -10.86 0.56 8.60
C GLU A 208 -11.44 -0.50 7.64
N TYR A 209 -11.94 -1.61 8.23
CA TYR A 209 -12.37 -2.82 7.51
C TYR A 209 -13.33 -2.54 6.34
N TYR A 210 -14.15 -1.49 6.42
CA TYR A 210 -15.08 -1.13 5.35
C TYR A 210 -14.37 -0.66 4.06
N TYR A 211 -13.16 -0.10 4.15
CA TYR A 211 -12.33 0.15 2.98
C TYR A 211 -11.76 -1.15 2.41
N ASN A 212 -11.31 -2.08 3.27
CA ASN A 212 -10.89 -3.40 2.82
C ASN A 212 -12.05 -4.12 2.12
N ALA A 213 -13.23 -4.16 2.75
CA ALA A 213 -14.42 -4.77 2.17
C ALA A 213 -14.78 -4.15 0.81
N ARG A 214 -14.78 -2.81 0.70
CA ARG A 214 -15.08 -2.12 -0.56
C ARG A 214 -14.05 -2.40 -1.66
N ALA A 215 -12.78 -2.50 -1.31
CA ALA A 215 -11.70 -2.79 -2.26
C ALA A 215 -11.67 -4.27 -2.68
N MET A 216 -11.97 -5.19 -1.75
CA MET A 216 -11.94 -6.63 -2.02
C MET A 216 -13.23 -7.11 -2.73
N PHE A 217 -14.39 -6.69 -2.25
CA PHE A 217 -15.69 -7.01 -2.89
C PHE A 217 -16.04 -5.98 -3.97
N ASN A 218 -15.16 -5.83 -4.95
CA ASN A 218 -15.32 -4.85 -6.01
C ASN A 218 -16.00 -5.43 -7.25
N LEU A 219 -16.79 -4.59 -7.93
CA LEU A 219 -17.44 -4.96 -9.19
C LEU A 219 -16.50 -4.90 -10.41
N LYS A 220 -15.29 -4.39 -10.24
CA LYS A 220 -14.29 -4.25 -11.31
C LYS A 220 -13.49 -5.53 -11.55
N LYS A 221 -13.75 -6.59 -10.78
CA LYS A 221 -13.03 -7.88 -10.85
C LYS A 221 -11.53 -7.76 -10.57
N ILE A 222 -11.12 -6.73 -9.82
CA ILE A 222 -9.74 -6.58 -9.37
C ILE A 222 -9.42 -7.73 -8.42
N LYS A 223 -8.28 -8.38 -8.67
CA LYS A 223 -7.73 -9.42 -7.81
C LYS A 223 -6.39 -8.93 -7.26
N TYR A 224 -6.17 -9.15 -5.98
CA TYR A 224 -4.87 -8.94 -5.34
C TYR A 224 -4.16 -10.28 -5.26
N ASP A 225 -2.91 -10.35 -5.74
CA ASP A 225 -2.13 -11.58 -5.58
C ASP A 225 -1.79 -11.81 -4.10
N ILE A 226 -1.57 -10.71 -3.36
CA ILE A 226 -1.30 -10.71 -1.93
C ILE A 226 -2.09 -9.58 -1.28
N THR A 227 -2.81 -9.90 -0.19
CA THR A 227 -3.51 -8.89 0.60
C THR A 227 -2.54 -8.15 1.51
N SER A 228 -2.60 -6.81 1.52
CA SER A 228 -1.81 -5.96 2.41
C SER A 228 -2.68 -5.04 3.26
N ALA A 229 -2.28 -4.85 4.52
CA ALA A 229 -2.94 -3.94 5.45
C ALA A 229 -1.93 -3.36 6.45
N LEU A 230 -2.21 -2.16 6.94
CA LEU A 230 -1.44 -1.52 8.00
C LEU A 230 -2.22 -1.60 9.31
N LEU A 231 -1.89 -2.59 10.13
CA LEU A 231 -2.67 -3.01 11.30
C LEU A 231 -2.43 -2.09 12.53
N TYR A 232 -2.70 -0.80 12.38
CA TYR A 232 -2.86 0.07 13.54
C TYR A 232 -4.30 -0.04 14.06
N VAL A 233 -4.54 0.19 15.36
CA VAL A 233 -5.89 0.02 15.94
C VAL A 233 -6.77 1.21 15.69
N ASP A 234 -6.26 2.34 15.92
CA ASP A 234 -6.81 3.64 15.62
C ASP A 234 -5.65 4.61 15.43
N ARG A 235 -5.91 5.85 15.19
CA ARG A 235 -4.92 6.81 14.69
C ARG A 235 -3.54 6.81 15.36
N ARG A 236 -3.32 6.12 16.48
CA ARG A 236 -2.04 6.02 17.22
C ARG A 236 -2.05 4.88 18.22
N GLY A 237 -3.01 3.99 18.16
CA GLY A 237 -3.14 2.89 19.10
C GLY A 237 -2.26 1.69 18.70
N ALA A 238 -1.93 0.88 19.68
CA ALA A 238 -1.19 -0.36 19.44
C ALA A 238 -2.07 -1.39 18.72
N PRO A 239 -1.51 -2.24 17.84
CA PRO A 239 -2.27 -3.21 17.03
C PRO A 239 -3.14 -4.16 17.86
N GLN A 240 -2.69 -4.49 19.06
CA GLN A 240 -3.39 -5.41 19.99
C GLN A 240 -4.60 -4.80 20.69
N ASN A 241 -4.79 -3.48 20.67
CA ASN A 241 -5.97 -2.86 21.27
C ASN A 241 -7.23 -3.30 20.55
N THR A 242 -8.32 -3.47 21.28
CA THR A 242 -9.60 -3.88 20.73
C THR A 242 -10.31 -2.71 20.05
N GLN A 243 -10.66 -2.89 18.78
CA GLN A 243 -11.45 -1.91 18.03
C GLN A 243 -12.94 -2.29 18.09
N TYR A 244 -13.80 -1.29 18.30
CA TYR A 244 -15.26 -1.51 18.46
C TYR A 244 -15.64 -2.57 19.50
N ARG A 245 -14.77 -2.85 20.47
CA ARG A 245 -14.94 -3.92 21.50
C ARG A 245 -15.07 -5.35 20.93
N ILE A 246 -14.85 -5.53 19.64
CA ILE A 246 -15.06 -6.80 18.93
C ILE A 246 -13.78 -7.28 18.25
N PHE A 247 -13.01 -6.36 17.67
CA PHE A 247 -11.85 -6.67 16.84
C PHE A 247 -10.56 -6.52 17.63
N ASP A 248 -10.05 -7.61 18.19
CA ASP A 248 -8.67 -7.72 18.63
C ASP A 248 -7.71 -7.96 17.45
N LEU A 249 -6.43 -8.11 17.71
CA LEU A 249 -5.44 -8.33 16.65
C LEU A 249 -5.74 -9.62 15.85
N LYS A 250 -6.13 -10.69 16.55
CA LYS A 250 -6.44 -11.96 15.89
C LYS A 250 -7.65 -11.80 14.94
N ASN A 251 -8.72 -11.20 15.40
CA ASN A 251 -9.91 -10.96 14.58
C ASN A 251 -9.63 -10.08 13.36
N LYS A 252 -8.72 -9.09 13.50
CA LYS A 252 -8.29 -8.25 12.37
C LYS A 252 -7.53 -9.06 11.32
N ILE A 253 -6.65 -9.96 11.77
CA ILE A 253 -5.92 -10.87 10.88
C ILE A 253 -6.90 -11.85 10.22
N ASP A 254 -7.75 -12.52 10.99
CA ASP A 254 -8.74 -13.48 10.48
C ASP A 254 -9.67 -12.86 9.43
N MET A 255 -9.92 -11.55 9.50
CA MET A 255 -10.78 -10.85 8.54
C MET A 255 -10.11 -10.56 7.21
N LEU A 256 -8.79 -10.59 7.14
CA LEU A 256 -8.03 -10.36 5.89
C LEU A 256 -7.85 -11.66 5.08
N PHE A 257 -8.10 -12.79 5.68
CA PHE A 257 -8.06 -14.13 5.07
C PHE A 257 -9.46 -14.65 4.74
#